data_0855ffb10a784f508b690e2f57f92367
#
_entry.id   0855ffb10a784f508b690e2f57f92367
#
_cell.length_a   1.000
_cell.length_b   1.000
_cell.length_c   1.000
_cell.angle_alpha   90.00
_cell.angle_beta   90.00
_cell.angle_gamma   90.00
#
_symmetry.space_group_name_H-M   'P 1'
#
loop_
_entity.id
_entity.type
_entity.pdbx_description
1 polymer ?
#
loop_
_entity_poly.entity_id
_entity_poly.type
_entity_poly.pdbx_seq_one_letter_code
_entity_poly.pdbx_strand_id
1 'polypeptide(L)'
;VADALRNDLKYGKVYVMLGINELGWYNLDKFIEYYGNIVDLLRETHPEAQIYIISILPVGAKATASQEMLNNDRVQMFNERIQGMCSEKQVYFVNGFEALAVNGSLPDDASPDGVHMQPSYCHKLTDYLLTHTVSA
;
A
#
# COMPACT_ATOMS: atom_id res chain seq x y z
N VAL A 1 4.20 -11.00 9.83
CA VAL A 1 4.12 -9.56 10.15
C VAL A 1 4.19 -9.34 11.65
N ALA A 2 3.36 -10.03 12.44
CA ALA A 2 3.34 -9.83 13.88
C ALA A 2 4.69 -10.16 14.56
N ASP A 3 5.34 -11.24 14.15
CA ASP A 3 6.62 -11.64 14.73
C ASP A 3 7.74 -10.64 14.41
N ALA A 4 7.74 -10.10 13.19
CA ALA A 4 8.70 -9.07 12.78
C ALA A 4 8.52 -7.77 13.58
N LEU A 5 7.32 -7.49 14.06
CA LEU A 5 7.00 -6.28 14.80
C LEU A 5 7.22 -6.40 16.31
N ARG A 6 7.47 -7.60 16.81
CA ARG A 6 7.65 -7.87 18.25
C ARG A 6 9.09 -7.78 18.72
N ASN A 7 9.95 -7.10 17.99
CA ASN A 7 11.30 -6.85 18.46
C ASN A 7 11.34 -5.64 19.41
N ASP A 8 12.43 -5.47 20.13
CA ASP A 8 12.59 -4.38 21.09
C ASP A 8 12.95 -3.03 20.44
N LEU A 9 13.02 -2.98 19.10
CA LEU A 9 13.33 -1.75 18.39
C LEU A 9 12.11 -0.82 18.39
N LYS A 10 12.36 0.45 18.67
CA LYS A 10 11.33 1.49 18.59
C LYS A 10 11.45 2.21 17.25
N TYR A 11 10.34 2.28 16.54
CA TYR A 11 10.28 2.95 15.24
C TYR A 11 9.57 4.29 15.39
N GLY A 12 10.16 5.36 14.84
CA GLY A 12 9.50 6.67 14.77
C GLY A 12 8.40 6.69 13.71
N LYS A 13 8.58 5.96 12.63
CA LYS A 13 7.62 5.83 11.54
C LYS A 13 7.54 4.39 11.07
N VAL A 14 6.33 3.92 10.79
CA VAL A 14 6.09 2.59 10.23
C VAL A 14 5.30 2.74 8.95
N TYR A 15 5.80 2.15 7.87
CA TYR A 15 5.14 2.16 6.57
C TYR A 15 4.61 0.76 6.27
N VAL A 16 3.34 0.68 5.88
CA VAL A 16 2.68 -0.59 5.56
C VAL A 16 2.08 -0.51 4.17
N MET A 17 2.34 -1.52 3.36
CA MET A 17 1.75 -1.65 2.03
C MET A 17 1.30 -3.08 1.82
N LEU A 18 0.00 -3.30 1.74
CA LEU A 18 -0.63 -4.61 1.55
C LEU A 18 -1.74 -4.50 0.52
N GLY A 19 -2.12 -5.61 -0.07
CA GLY A 19 -3.33 -5.72 -0.85
C GLY A 19 -3.18 -6.21 -2.27
N ILE A 20 -1.99 -6.16 -2.87
CA ILE A 20 -1.81 -6.59 -4.26
C ILE A 20 -2.20 -8.06 -4.46
N ASN A 21 -1.89 -8.92 -3.52
CA ASN A 21 -2.21 -10.34 -3.59
C ASN A 21 -3.68 -10.63 -3.30
N GLU A 22 -4.39 -9.67 -2.71
CA GLU A 22 -5.77 -9.80 -2.29
C GLU A 22 -6.77 -9.19 -3.28
N LEU A 23 -6.30 -8.66 -4.41
CA LEU A 23 -7.16 -8.05 -5.42
C LEU A 23 -8.19 -9.04 -6.00
N GLY A 24 -7.92 -10.34 -5.92
CA GLY A 24 -8.85 -11.39 -6.32
C GLY A 24 -9.92 -11.74 -5.29
N TRP A 25 -9.87 -11.18 -4.08
CA TRP A 25 -10.86 -11.49 -3.05
C TRP A 25 -12.22 -10.89 -3.39
N TYR A 26 -13.27 -11.70 -3.24
CA TYR A 26 -14.64 -11.23 -3.45
C TYR A 26 -15.18 -10.43 -2.27
N ASN A 27 -14.63 -10.65 -1.06
CA ASN A 27 -15.10 -9.99 0.15
C ASN A 27 -14.13 -8.87 0.56
N LEU A 28 -14.36 -7.69 0.01
CA LEU A 28 -13.55 -6.51 0.32
C LEU A 28 -13.69 -6.07 1.78
N ASP A 29 -14.87 -6.23 2.38
CA ASP A 29 -15.09 -5.89 3.79
C ASP A 29 -14.21 -6.74 4.70
N LYS A 30 -14.04 -8.01 4.37
CA LYS A 30 -13.18 -8.92 5.12
C LYS A 30 -11.71 -8.52 5.02
N PHE A 31 -11.28 -8.09 3.83
CA PHE A 31 -9.93 -7.57 3.64
C PHE A 31 -9.67 -6.32 4.49
N ILE A 32 -10.62 -5.40 4.52
CA ILE A 32 -10.50 -4.15 5.31
C ILE A 32 -10.51 -4.45 6.81
N GLU A 33 -11.33 -5.39 7.27
CA GLU A 33 -11.32 -5.85 8.66
C GLU A 33 -9.94 -6.41 9.05
N TYR A 34 -9.40 -7.27 8.20
CA TYR A 34 -8.07 -7.86 8.38
C TYR A 34 -6.98 -6.79 8.46
N TYR A 35 -7.02 -5.82 7.53
CA TYR A 35 -6.05 -4.72 7.50
C TYR A 35 -6.16 -3.85 8.76
N GLY A 36 -7.39 -3.55 9.16
CA GLY A 36 -7.62 -2.78 10.39
C GLY A 36 -7.05 -3.47 11.64
N ASN A 37 -7.13 -4.79 11.70
CA ASN A 37 -6.54 -5.56 12.80
C ASN A 37 -5.01 -5.45 12.81
N ILE A 38 -4.39 -5.40 11.64
CA ILE A 38 -2.94 -5.18 11.53
C ILE A 38 -2.57 -3.79 12.06
N VAL A 39 -3.34 -2.77 11.70
CA VAL A 39 -3.12 -1.40 12.20
C VAL A 39 -3.25 -1.35 13.72
N ASP A 40 -4.27 -2.00 14.29
CA ASP A 40 -4.46 -2.06 15.74
C ASP A 40 -3.28 -2.73 16.44
N LEU A 41 -2.76 -3.82 15.85
CA LEU A 41 -1.58 -4.52 16.37
C LEU A 41 -0.34 -3.61 16.33
N LEU A 42 -0.16 -2.84 15.26
CA LEU A 42 0.95 -1.89 15.15
C LEU A 42 0.87 -0.81 16.23
N ARG A 43 -0.31 -0.29 16.52
CA ARG A 43 -0.50 0.69 17.58
C ARG A 43 -0.22 0.13 18.95
N GLU A 44 -0.58 -1.12 19.18
CA GLU A 44 -0.34 -1.81 20.44
C GLU A 44 1.17 -2.05 20.67
N THR A 45 1.87 -2.47 19.62
CA THR A 45 3.30 -2.81 19.71
C THR A 45 4.23 -1.60 19.56
N HIS A 46 3.75 -0.54 18.87
CA HIS A 46 4.54 0.68 18.61
C HIS A 46 3.66 1.93 18.88
N PRO A 47 3.28 2.18 20.14
CA PRO A 47 2.29 3.23 20.45
C PRO A 47 2.75 4.65 20.12
N GLU A 48 4.06 4.89 20.05
CA GLU A 48 4.62 6.20 19.74
C GLU A 48 4.95 6.39 18.26
N ALA A 49 4.83 5.34 17.44
CA ALA A 49 5.17 5.42 16.02
C ALA A 49 4.05 6.10 15.21
N GLN A 50 4.47 6.86 14.21
CA GLN A 50 3.56 7.36 13.17
C GLN A 50 3.35 6.25 12.14
N ILE A 51 2.11 5.87 11.90
CA ILE A 51 1.76 4.78 10.98
C ILE A 51 1.32 5.39 9.65
N TYR A 52 1.99 4.97 8.59
CA TYR A 52 1.70 5.38 7.21
C TYR A 52 1.25 4.16 6.42
N ILE A 53 0.05 4.23 5.87
CA ILE A 53 -0.50 3.17 5.02
C ILE A 53 -0.34 3.62 3.58
N ILE A 54 0.46 2.89 2.83
CA ILE A 54 0.71 3.17 1.42
C ILE A 54 -0.38 2.48 0.61
N SER A 55 -0.99 3.19 -0.33
CA SER A 55 -1.98 2.63 -1.24
C SER A 55 -1.41 1.46 -2.03
N ILE A 56 -2.27 0.59 -2.55
CA ILE A 56 -1.85 -0.39 -3.56
C ILE A 56 -1.35 0.39 -4.77
N LEU A 57 -0.23 -0.03 -5.32
CA LEU A 57 0.42 0.62 -6.44
C LEU A 57 -0.26 0.26 -7.77
N PRO A 58 -0.09 1.07 -8.83
CA PRO A 58 -0.69 0.74 -10.11
C PRO A 58 -0.10 -0.56 -10.68
N VAL A 59 -0.90 -1.28 -11.46
CA VAL A 59 -0.44 -2.45 -12.21
C VAL A 59 -0.33 -2.10 -13.69
N GLY A 60 0.54 -2.80 -14.40
CA GLY A 60 0.72 -2.64 -15.84
C GLY A 60 -0.18 -3.56 -16.64
N ALA A 61 -0.26 -3.33 -17.96
CA ALA A 61 -1.07 -4.13 -18.87
C ALA A 61 -0.67 -5.62 -18.87
N LYS A 62 0.60 -5.93 -18.66
CA LYS A 62 1.10 -7.31 -18.60
C LYS A 62 0.51 -8.08 -17.43
N ALA A 63 0.33 -7.43 -16.27
CA ALA A 63 -0.27 -8.07 -15.10
C ALA A 63 -1.74 -8.41 -15.38
N THR A 64 -2.49 -7.47 -15.95
CA THR A 64 -3.91 -7.67 -16.29
C THR A 64 -4.07 -8.77 -17.35
N ALA A 65 -3.15 -8.85 -18.30
CA ALA A 65 -3.17 -9.92 -19.32
C ALA A 65 -2.93 -11.30 -18.72
N SER A 66 -2.11 -11.40 -17.66
CA SER A 66 -1.85 -12.65 -16.95
C SER A 66 -2.98 -13.05 -16.01
N GLN A 67 -3.52 -12.07 -15.28
CA GLN A 67 -4.60 -12.27 -14.30
C GLN A 67 -5.55 -11.08 -14.38
N GLU A 68 -6.75 -11.35 -14.86
CA GLU A 68 -7.77 -10.32 -15.09
C GLU A 68 -8.07 -9.48 -13.84
N MET A 69 -8.02 -10.10 -12.65
CA MET A 69 -8.28 -9.42 -11.39
C MET A 69 -7.19 -8.42 -11.00
N LEU A 70 -6.01 -8.49 -11.62
CA LEU A 70 -4.94 -7.51 -11.46
C LEU A 70 -5.18 -6.34 -12.42
N ASN A 71 -6.17 -5.52 -12.13
CA ASN A 71 -6.51 -4.35 -12.94
C ASN A 71 -6.62 -3.10 -12.07
N ASN A 72 -6.40 -1.94 -12.68
CA ASN A 72 -6.33 -0.68 -11.94
C ASN A 72 -7.69 -0.21 -11.42
N ASP A 73 -8.79 -0.63 -12.00
CA ASP A 73 -10.12 -0.32 -11.46
C ASP A 73 -10.32 -0.98 -10.11
N ARG A 74 -9.92 -2.24 -9.98
CA ARG A 74 -9.97 -2.94 -8.69
C ARG A 74 -8.97 -2.34 -7.69
N VAL A 75 -7.77 -1.98 -8.16
CA VAL A 75 -6.78 -1.29 -7.31
C VAL A 75 -7.39 -0.03 -6.71
N GLN A 76 -8.03 0.79 -7.53
CA GLN A 76 -8.66 2.03 -7.05
C GLN A 76 -9.81 1.76 -6.09
N MET A 77 -10.63 0.75 -6.35
CA MET A 77 -11.71 0.35 -5.45
C MET A 77 -11.17 -0.07 -4.08
N PHE A 78 -10.12 -0.87 -4.05
CA PHE A 78 -9.46 -1.27 -2.81
C PHE A 78 -8.84 -0.05 -2.10
N ASN A 79 -8.18 0.84 -2.85
CA ASN A 79 -7.54 2.02 -2.29
C ASN A 79 -8.54 2.99 -1.65
N GLU A 80 -9.72 3.15 -2.21
CA GLU A 80 -10.78 3.95 -1.60
C GLU A 80 -11.18 3.39 -0.23
N ARG A 81 -11.31 2.07 -0.12
CA ARG A 81 -11.65 1.42 1.13
C ARG A 81 -10.49 1.49 2.14
N ILE A 82 -9.25 1.34 1.66
CA ILE A 82 -8.06 1.50 2.51
C ILE A 82 -8.00 2.93 3.07
N GLN A 83 -8.24 3.93 2.24
CA GLN A 83 -8.26 5.33 2.66
C GLN A 83 -9.33 5.59 3.71
N GLY A 84 -10.52 5.03 3.54
CA GLY A 84 -11.60 5.11 4.53
C GLY A 84 -11.20 4.49 5.87
N MET A 85 -10.55 3.33 5.83
CA MET A 85 -10.04 2.66 7.03
C MET A 85 -8.98 3.53 7.73
N CYS A 86 -8.08 4.15 6.99
CA CYS A 86 -7.07 5.05 7.55
C CYS A 86 -7.71 6.24 8.28
N SER A 87 -8.76 6.81 7.72
CA SER A 87 -9.52 7.89 8.35
C SER A 87 -10.17 7.42 9.65
N GLU A 88 -10.78 6.25 9.64
CA GLU A 88 -11.42 5.63 10.81
C GLU A 88 -10.43 5.32 11.93
N LYS A 89 -9.27 4.79 11.56
CA LYS A 89 -8.21 4.39 12.49
C LYS A 89 -7.28 5.55 12.87
N GLN A 90 -7.43 6.72 12.24
CA GLN A 90 -6.60 7.90 12.48
C GLN A 90 -5.11 7.61 12.22
N VAL A 91 -4.83 6.97 11.09
CA VAL A 91 -3.47 6.76 10.57
C VAL A 91 -3.33 7.49 9.24
N TYR A 92 -2.09 7.73 8.83
CA TYR A 92 -1.81 8.46 7.60
C TYR A 92 -1.97 7.56 6.38
N PHE A 93 -2.55 8.10 5.33
CA PHE A 93 -2.66 7.44 4.03
C PHE A 93 -1.73 8.12 3.04
N VAL A 94 -0.92 7.34 2.33
CA VAL A 94 -0.01 7.84 1.29
C VAL A 94 -0.43 7.27 -0.06
N ASN A 95 -0.75 8.14 -1.00
CA ASN A 95 -1.22 7.72 -2.33
C ASN A 95 -0.04 7.37 -3.25
N GLY A 96 0.55 6.21 -3.04
CA GLY A 96 1.64 5.69 -3.88
C GLY A 96 1.19 5.36 -5.31
N PHE A 97 -0.10 5.07 -5.50
CA PHE A 97 -0.67 4.88 -6.84
C PHE A 97 -0.43 6.14 -7.70
N GLU A 98 -0.80 7.31 -7.16
CA GLU A 98 -0.61 8.58 -7.86
C GLU A 98 0.86 8.84 -8.20
N ALA A 99 1.77 8.45 -7.30
CA ALA A 99 3.20 8.70 -7.48
C ALA A 99 3.77 7.98 -8.71
N LEU A 100 3.23 6.83 -9.07
CA LEU A 100 3.79 5.95 -10.10
C LEU A 100 2.91 5.79 -11.34
N ALA A 101 1.62 6.07 -11.25
CA ALA A 101 0.71 5.88 -12.37
C ALA A 101 0.92 6.94 -13.46
N VAL A 102 0.90 6.48 -14.71
CA VAL A 102 0.83 7.34 -15.88
C VAL A 102 -0.46 6.95 -16.63
N ASN A 103 -1.37 7.91 -16.79
CA ASN A 103 -2.69 7.66 -17.38
C ASN A 103 -3.45 6.51 -16.67
N GLY A 104 -3.31 6.42 -15.35
CA GLY A 104 -4.03 5.43 -14.53
C GLY A 104 -3.43 4.04 -14.52
N SER A 105 -2.23 3.85 -15.06
CA SER A 105 -1.58 2.54 -15.16
C SER A 105 -0.08 2.64 -14.89
N LEU A 106 0.54 1.52 -14.52
CA LEU A 106 2.00 1.44 -14.41
C LEU A 106 2.59 1.36 -15.83
N PRO A 107 3.55 2.24 -16.19
CA PRO A 107 4.19 2.19 -17.50
C PRO A 107 4.87 0.83 -17.75
N ASP A 108 4.91 0.39 -19.02
CA ASP A 108 5.50 -0.91 -19.37
C ASP A 108 6.98 -1.01 -19.02
N ASP A 109 7.72 0.09 -19.11
CA ASP A 109 9.15 0.13 -18.76
C ASP A 109 9.40 0.13 -17.25
N ALA A 110 8.38 0.32 -16.43
CA ALA A 110 8.48 0.31 -14.98
C ALA A 110 8.58 -1.11 -14.41
N SER A 111 8.09 -2.11 -15.15
CA SER A 111 7.98 -3.46 -14.62
C SER A 111 7.99 -4.51 -15.75
N PRO A 112 8.80 -5.59 -15.60
CA PRO A 112 8.80 -6.67 -16.58
C PRO A 112 7.52 -7.50 -16.59
N ASP A 113 6.79 -7.58 -15.47
CA ASP A 113 5.58 -8.40 -15.32
C ASP A 113 4.32 -7.58 -15.03
N GLY A 114 4.44 -6.26 -14.91
CA GLY A 114 3.33 -5.37 -14.58
C GLY A 114 3.05 -5.24 -13.09
N VAL A 115 3.80 -5.92 -12.22
CA VAL A 115 3.64 -5.89 -10.76
C VAL A 115 4.94 -5.52 -10.06
N HIS A 116 6.03 -6.20 -10.36
CA HIS A 116 7.33 -5.98 -9.74
C HIS A 116 8.07 -4.83 -10.44
N MET A 117 8.41 -3.78 -9.70
CA MET A 117 8.95 -2.55 -10.27
C MET A 117 10.46 -2.58 -10.44
N GLN A 118 10.93 -1.94 -11.52
CA GLN A 118 12.33 -1.65 -11.72
C GLN A 118 12.87 -0.71 -10.62
N PRO A 119 14.16 -0.79 -10.26
CA PRO A 119 14.74 0.04 -9.19
C PRO A 119 14.48 1.54 -9.34
N SER A 120 14.50 2.09 -10.56
CA SER A 120 14.23 3.51 -10.81
C SER A 120 12.84 3.95 -10.32
N TYR A 121 11.84 3.08 -10.44
CA TYR A 121 10.48 3.35 -9.98
C TYR A 121 10.34 3.14 -8.48
N CYS A 122 11.10 2.22 -7.91
CA CYS A 122 11.20 2.09 -6.45
C CYS A 122 11.77 3.37 -5.83
N HIS A 123 12.77 3.99 -6.47
CA HIS A 123 13.32 5.28 -6.04
C HIS A 123 12.29 6.41 -6.14
N LYS A 124 11.47 6.44 -7.19
CA LYS A 124 10.38 7.41 -7.30
C LYS A 124 9.41 7.31 -6.14
N LEU A 125 9.04 6.08 -5.75
CA LEU A 125 8.15 5.87 -4.62
C LEU A 125 8.80 6.35 -3.32
N THR A 126 10.08 6.03 -3.12
CA THR A 126 10.84 6.46 -1.94
C THR A 126 10.88 7.98 -1.85
N ASP A 127 11.17 8.67 -2.95
CA ASP A 127 11.20 10.13 -3.00
C ASP A 127 9.83 10.72 -2.68
N TYR A 128 8.77 10.13 -3.20
CA TYR A 128 7.40 10.54 -2.89
C TYR A 128 7.10 10.39 -1.39
N LEU A 129 7.49 9.27 -0.79
CA LEU A 129 7.30 9.03 0.63
C LEU A 129 8.03 10.08 1.48
N LEU A 130 9.25 10.43 1.12
CA LEU A 130 10.05 11.42 1.84
C LEU A 130 9.42 12.82 1.84
N THR A 131 8.67 13.15 0.79
CA THR A 131 8.03 14.48 0.64
C THR A 131 6.57 14.50 1.12
N HIS A 132 5.96 13.33 1.41
CA HIS A 132 4.56 13.21 1.77
C HIS A 132 4.35 12.60 3.15
N THR A 133 5.35 12.74 4.02
CA THR A 133 5.25 12.32 5.42
C THR A 133 5.33 13.53 6.34
N VAL A 134 4.74 13.40 7.54
CA VAL A 134 4.82 14.48 8.53
C VAL A 134 6.15 14.40 9.28
N SER A 135 6.60 15.54 9.78
CA SER A 135 7.79 15.61 10.62
C SER A 135 7.53 14.89 11.95
N ALA A 136 8.55 14.16 12.39
CA ALA A 136 8.47 13.45 13.67
C ALA A 136 8.45 14.45 14.84
#